data_523226722fea09b838159c9e42c35f9e
#
_entry.id   523226722fea09b838159c9e42c35f9e
#
_cell.length_a   1.000
_cell.length_b   1.000
_cell.length_c   1.000
_cell.angle_alpha   90.00
_cell.angle_beta   90.00
_cell.angle_gamma   90.00
#
_symmetry.space_group_name_H-M   'P 1'
#
loop_
_entity.id
_entity.type
_entity.pdbx_description
1 polymer ?
#
loop_
_entity_poly.entity_id
_entity_poly.type
_entity_poly.pdbx_seq_one_letter_code
_entity_poly.pdbx_strand_id
1 'polypeptide(L)'
;MEVTLGSLASIPPGEGRTFDVGPCKIAVFHTREGGVFAAQAECPHKKGPLADGLVGDGTLVCPLHSWKFDLETGKSDSGECGLKTYPARLSRAGQIVVDV
;
A
#
# COMPACT_ATOMS: atom_id res chain seq x y z
N MET A 1 -15.52 7.13 1.02
CA MET A 1 -16.37 5.95 1.23
C MET A 1 -15.50 4.80 1.71
N GLU A 2 -15.89 4.18 2.81
CA GLU A 2 -15.11 3.07 3.37
C GLU A 2 -15.45 1.75 2.70
N VAL A 3 -14.41 0.97 2.40
CA VAL A 3 -14.54 -0.34 1.79
C VAL A 3 -13.76 -1.35 2.64
N THR A 4 -14.38 -2.48 2.94
CA THR A 4 -13.72 -3.57 3.66
C THR A 4 -13.12 -4.53 2.64
N LEU A 5 -11.81 -4.77 2.76
CA LEU A 5 -11.07 -5.56 1.78
C LEU A 5 -10.69 -6.96 2.26
N GLY A 6 -11.16 -7.37 3.45
CA GLY A 6 -10.87 -8.69 3.96
C GLY A 6 -9.89 -8.67 5.11
N SER A 7 -9.43 -9.85 5.53
CA SER A 7 -8.58 -10.00 6.70
C SER A 7 -7.14 -9.59 6.43
N LEU A 8 -6.53 -8.85 7.37
CA LEU A 8 -5.11 -8.53 7.29
C LEU A 8 -4.24 -9.81 7.34
N ALA A 9 -4.77 -10.87 7.97
CA ALA A 9 -4.04 -12.14 8.03
C ALA A 9 -3.79 -12.77 6.66
N SER A 10 -4.52 -12.34 5.62
CA SER A 10 -4.30 -12.83 4.26
C SER A 10 -3.04 -12.24 3.62
N ILE A 11 -2.48 -11.18 4.21
CA ILE A 11 -1.25 -10.53 3.71
C ILE A 11 -0.14 -10.79 4.72
N PRO A 12 0.92 -11.53 4.34
CA PRO A 12 2.05 -11.73 5.25
C PRO A 12 2.73 -10.40 5.60
N PRO A 13 3.26 -10.28 6.84
CA PRO A 13 3.98 -9.06 7.22
C PRO A 13 5.14 -8.77 6.27
N GLY A 14 5.28 -7.50 5.88
CA GLY A 14 6.30 -7.05 4.95
C GLY A 14 5.89 -7.18 3.49
N GLU A 15 4.67 -7.62 3.21
CA GLU A 15 4.18 -7.80 1.84
C GLU A 15 2.96 -6.93 1.56
N GLY A 16 2.55 -6.92 0.30
CA GLY A 16 1.37 -6.20 -0.16
C GLY A 16 0.49 -7.05 -1.05
N ARG A 17 -0.74 -6.59 -1.23
CA ARG A 17 -1.72 -7.20 -2.14
C ARG A 17 -2.45 -6.10 -2.89
N THR A 18 -2.80 -6.40 -4.15
CA THR A 18 -3.61 -5.49 -4.96
C THR A 18 -5.07 -5.87 -4.86
N PHE A 19 -5.92 -4.87 -4.68
CA PHE A 19 -7.36 -5.05 -4.62
C PHE A 19 -8.03 -4.17 -5.66
N ASP A 20 -9.07 -4.69 -6.31
CA ASP A 20 -9.90 -3.92 -7.21
C ASP A 20 -11.07 -3.34 -6.43
N VAL A 21 -11.17 -2.01 -6.40
CA VAL A 21 -12.24 -1.30 -5.71
C VAL A 21 -12.95 -0.42 -6.74
N GLY A 22 -13.99 -0.97 -7.37
CA GLY A 22 -14.67 -0.30 -8.46
C GLY A 22 -13.70 0.00 -9.61
N PRO A 23 -13.60 1.25 -10.08
CA PRO A 23 -12.67 1.60 -11.14
C PRO A 23 -11.22 1.77 -10.66
N CYS A 24 -10.98 1.66 -9.35
CA CYS A 24 -9.65 1.88 -8.76
C CYS A 24 -8.97 0.59 -8.42
N LYS A 25 -7.64 0.56 -8.62
CA LYS A 25 -6.80 -0.52 -8.09
C LYS A 25 -5.99 0.04 -6.93
N ILE A 26 -6.05 -0.64 -5.81
CA ILE A 26 -5.40 -0.21 -4.57
C ILE A 26 -4.46 -1.29 -4.08
N ALA A 27 -3.24 -0.90 -3.72
CA ALA A 27 -2.29 -1.80 -3.08
C ALA A 27 -2.39 -1.60 -1.57
N VAL A 28 -2.51 -2.68 -0.83
CA VAL A 28 -2.54 -2.67 0.63
C VAL A 28 -1.31 -3.38 1.15
N PHE A 29 -0.60 -2.75 2.07
CA PHE A 29 0.65 -3.26 2.62
C PHE A 29 0.50 -3.56 4.10
N HIS A 30 1.02 -4.71 4.51
CA HIS A 30 1.06 -5.13 5.90
C HIS A 30 2.48 -4.95 6.41
N THR A 31 2.70 -3.98 7.30
CA THR A 31 4.04 -3.74 7.84
C THR A 31 4.37 -4.79 8.90
N ARG A 32 5.67 -4.98 9.15
CA ARG A 32 6.11 -5.96 10.16
C ARG A 32 5.71 -5.56 11.58
N GLU A 33 5.46 -4.29 11.80
CA GLU A 33 5.00 -3.76 13.09
C GLU A 33 3.49 -4.00 13.29
N GLY A 34 2.82 -4.60 12.33
CA GLY A 34 1.39 -4.88 12.40
C GLY A 34 0.50 -3.77 11.87
N GLY A 35 1.10 -2.75 11.22
CA GLY A 35 0.35 -1.65 10.62
C GLY A 35 -0.17 -2.00 9.24
N VAL A 36 -1.11 -1.19 8.74
CA VAL A 36 -1.67 -1.34 7.41
C VAL A 36 -1.64 0.01 6.70
N PHE A 37 -1.23 -0.01 5.43
CA PHE A 37 -1.20 1.17 4.58
C PHE A 37 -1.80 0.84 3.23
N ALA A 38 -2.46 1.82 2.61
CA ALA A 38 -3.03 1.67 1.28
C ALA A 38 -2.56 2.78 0.37
N ALA A 39 -2.27 2.45 -0.88
CA ALA A 39 -1.80 3.39 -1.86
C ALA A 39 -2.25 2.95 -3.25
N GLN A 40 -1.98 3.80 -4.26
CA GLN A 40 -2.22 3.40 -5.64
C GLN A 40 -1.47 2.10 -5.96
N ALA A 41 -2.05 1.27 -6.82
CA ALA A 41 -1.48 -0.05 -7.10
C ALA A 41 -0.26 -0.02 -8.01
N GLU A 42 -0.15 1.01 -8.86
CA GLU A 42 0.93 1.10 -9.83
C GLU A 42 1.93 2.18 -9.47
N CYS A 43 3.20 1.91 -9.70
CA CYS A 43 4.25 2.90 -9.50
C CYS A 43 4.02 4.08 -10.46
N PRO A 44 4.01 5.33 -9.97
CA PRO A 44 3.81 6.49 -10.85
C PRO A 44 4.91 6.66 -11.85
N HIS A 45 6.07 6.07 -11.60
CA HIS A 45 7.25 6.17 -12.44
C HIS A 45 7.20 5.21 -13.63
N LYS A 46 6.88 3.93 -13.40
CA LYS A 46 6.93 2.90 -14.44
C LYS A 46 5.70 2.00 -14.48
N LYS A 47 4.67 2.33 -13.75
CA LYS A 47 3.44 1.52 -13.65
C LYS A 47 3.69 0.09 -13.20
N GLY A 48 4.79 -0.13 -12.47
CA GLY A 48 5.07 -1.45 -11.91
C GLY A 48 4.12 -1.79 -10.76
N PRO A 49 3.90 -3.08 -10.50
CA PRO A 49 2.98 -3.50 -9.43
C PRO A 49 3.61 -3.25 -8.07
N LEU A 50 3.16 -2.21 -7.39
CA LEU A 50 3.72 -1.82 -6.09
C LEU A 50 3.52 -2.89 -5.01
N ALA A 51 2.47 -3.72 -5.14
CA ALA A 51 2.24 -4.81 -4.19
C ALA A 51 3.37 -5.84 -4.17
N ASP A 52 4.15 -5.93 -5.26
CA ASP A 52 5.30 -6.83 -5.33
C ASP A 52 6.58 -6.19 -4.76
N GLY A 53 6.50 -4.94 -4.30
CA GLY A 53 7.63 -4.25 -3.71
C GLY A 53 7.95 -4.74 -2.31
N LEU A 54 9.08 -4.27 -1.78
CA LEU A 54 9.51 -4.60 -0.43
C LEU A 54 9.06 -3.50 0.54
N VAL A 55 8.55 -3.90 1.68
CA VAL A 55 8.09 -2.98 2.72
C VAL A 55 8.93 -3.15 3.98
N GLY A 56 9.47 -2.06 4.48
CA GLY A 56 10.22 -2.04 5.73
C GLY A 56 10.24 -0.65 6.33
N ASP A 57 10.05 -0.55 7.65
CA ASP A 57 10.10 0.72 8.39
C ASP A 57 9.23 1.83 7.80
N GLY A 58 8.02 1.47 7.34
CA GLY A 58 7.11 2.44 6.73
C GLY A 58 7.52 2.90 5.34
N THR A 59 8.50 2.25 4.75
CA THR A 59 9.00 2.57 3.41
C THR A 59 8.67 1.46 2.44
N LEU A 60 8.21 1.82 1.25
CA LEU A 60 7.95 0.90 0.14
C LEU A 60 9.03 1.07 -0.91
N VAL A 61 9.67 -0.03 -1.29
CA VAL A 61 10.63 -0.03 -2.40
C VAL A 61 9.95 -0.61 -3.63
N CYS A 62 9.84 0.20 -4.68
CA CYS A 62 9.25 -0.24 -5.95
C CYS A 62 10.10 -1.37 -6.56
N PRO A 63 9.48 -2.45 -7.09
CA PRO A 63 10.24 -3.55 -7.69
C PRO A 63 10.99 -3.16 -8.96
N LEU A 64 10.58 -2.04 -9.60
CA LEU A 64 11.27 -1.49 -10.77
C LEU A 64 12.12 -0.31 -10.32
N HIS A 65 13.39 -0.30 -10.60
CA HIS A 65 14.32 0.82 -10.33
C HIS A 65 14.53 1.18 -8.86
N SER A 66 14.01 0.38 -7.93
CA SER A 66 14.25 0.56 -6.48
C SER A 66 13.90 1.94 -5.93
N TRP A 67 12.89 2.60 -6.50
CA TRP A 67 12.39 3.86 -5.95
C TRP A 67 11.76 3.61 -4.59
N LYS A 68 12.03 4.51 -3.65
CA LYS A 68 11.52 4.41 -2.30
C LYS A 68 10.42 5.43 -2.06
N PHE A 69 9.35 4.98 -1.43
CA PHE A 69 8.22 5.84 -1.08
C PHE A 69 7.90 5.70 0.40
N ASP A 70 7.56 6.82 1.03
CA ASP A 70 7.07 6.82 2.39
C ASP A 70 5.60 6.38 2.34
N LEU A 71 5.26 5.30 3.03
CA LEU A 71 3.89 4.77 3.01
C LEU A 71 2.91 5.67 3.75
N GLU A 72 3.38 6.47 4.69
CA GLU A 72 2.53 7.35 5.47
C GLU A 72 2.14 8.60 4.65
N THR A 73 3.10 9.19 3.95
CA THR A 73 2.88 10.45 3.22
C THR A 73 2.77 10.26 1.72
N GLY A 74 3.27 9.15 1.18
CA GLY A 74 3.33 8.90 -0.25
C GLY A 74 4.50 9.58 -0.94
N LYS A 75 5.34 10.27 -0.21
CA LYS A 75 6.47 10.99 -0.82
C LYS A 75 7.57 10.05 -1.28
N SER A 76 8.12 10.35 -2.45
CA SER A 76 9.26 9.64 -2.99
C SER A 76 10.56 10.24 -2.43
N ASP A 77 11.58 9.41 -2.20
CA ASP A 77 12.87 9.88 -1.74
C ASP A 77 13.62 10.68 -2.82
N SER A 78 13.26 10.51 -4.08
CA SER A 78 13.81 11.31 -5.16
C SER A 78 13.16 12.70 -5.24
N GLY A 79 12.02 12.90 -4.57
CA GLY A 79 11.31 14.16 -4.57
C GLY A 79 10.49 14.45 -5.83
N GLU A 80 10.46 13.53 -6.78
CA GLU A 80 9.75 13.76 -8.04
C GLU A 80 8.29 13.34 -7.97
N CYS A 81 7.99 12.07 -8.16
CA CYS A 81 6.60 11.59 -8.16
C CYS A 81 6.27 10.92 -6.83
N GLY A 82 5.17 11.32 -6.20
CA GLY A 82 4.69 10.66 -5.00
C GLY A 82 3.61 9.64 -5.30
N LEU A 83 3.27 8.84 -4.31
CA LEU A 83 2.15 7.92 -4.37
C LEU A 83 0.88 8.60 -3.87
N LYS A 84 -0.23 8.29 -4.50
CA LYS A 84 -1.53 8.59 -3.91
C LYS A 84 -1.77 7.56 -2.81
N THR A 85 -1.95 8.03 -1.59
CA THR A 85 -2.24 7.17 -0.45
C THR A 85 -3.71 7.28 -0.06
N TYR A 86 -4.23 6.23 0.57
CA TYR A 86 -5.61 6.19 1.06
C TYR A 86 -5.59 5.89 2.55
N PRO A 87 -6.45 6.53 3.35
CA PRO A 87 -6.55 6.18 4.76
C PRO A 87 -6.93 4.71 4.90
N ALA A 88 -6.20 3.99 5.72
CA ALA A 88 -6.43 2.56 5.96
C ALA A 88 -6.37 2.28 7.45
N ARG A 89 -7.22 1.36 7.91
CA ARG A 89 -7.26 0.95 9.30
C ARG A 89 -7.74 -0.48 9.43
N LEU A 90 -7.60 -1.04 10.60
CA LEU A 90 -8.15 -2.36 10.90
C LEU A 90 -9.42 -2.20 11.72
N SER A 91 -10.43 -3.00 11.38
CA SER A 91 -11.64 -3.13 12.18
C SER A 91 -11.34 -3.97 13.41
N ARG A 92 -12.32 -4.05 14.33
CA ARG A 92 -12.20 -4.91 15.53
C ARG A 92 -11.99 -6.39 15.17
N ALA A 93 -12.52 -6.79 14.02
CA ALA A 93 -12.37 -8.18 13.55
C ALA A 93 -11.05 -8.42 12.82
N GLY A 94 -10.16 -7.43 12.75
CA GLY A 94 -8.89 -7.55 12.03
C GLY A 94 -9.02 -7.44 10.53
N GLN A 95 -10.11 -6.86 10.05
CA GLN A 95 -10.31 -6.66 8.61
C GLN A 95 -9.79 -5.31 8.16
N ILE A 96 -9.29 -5.27 6.95
CA ILE A 96 -8.74 -4.07 6.34
C ILE A 96 -9.89 -3.18 5.87
N VAL A 97 -9.90 -1.93 6.34
CA VAL A 97 -10.87 -0.92 5.90
C VAL A 97 -10.11 0.24 5.28
N VAL A 98 -10.45 0.58 4.06
CA VAL A 98 -9.80 1.65 3.29
C VAL A 98 -10.84 2.69 2.91
N ASP A 99 -10.50 3.97 3.06
CA ASP A 99 -11.34 5.07 2.65
C ASP A 99 -10.91 5.54 1.25
N VAL A 100 -11.78 5.33 0.29
CA VAL A 100 -11.55 5.68 -1.12
C VAL A 100 -12.44 6.79 -1.61
#